data_5bdb298f75ac275d237a3bbfa089cb3e
#
_entry.id   5bdb298f75ac275d237a3bbfa089cb3e
#
_cell.length_a   1.000
_cell.length_b   1.000
_cell.length_c   1.000
_cell.angle_alpha   90.00
_cell.angle_beta   90.00
_cell.angle_gamma   90.00
#
_symmetry.space_group_name_H-M   'P 1'
#
loop_
_entity.id
_entity.type
_entity.pdbx_description
1 polymer ?
#
loop_
_entity_poly.entity_id
_entity_poly.type
_entity_poly.pdbx_seq_one_letter_code
_entity_poly.pdbx_strand_id
1 'polypeptide(L)'
;MESSQKRSRGFIIGYNLIYLGVNYLWISFETLILPLQIGSVVPESDMGLLLGIVASLGSFSGIVGNLASGMLSDRFRIGRGKRSPYISIGVAVVAAMLLGETLYRPSIYEILAGYIVLQSFSNMAIGSTQPILAEIESHEQRGTSAGLNGLFTLMGAALGFGVTSFFLSSPYRNGDLYALAAGIVFSGLATLFTIRRM
;
A
#
# COMPACT_ATOMS: atom_id res chain seq x y z
N MET A 1 -15.53 31.70 -0.07
CA MET A 1 -14.38 30.86 -0.54
C MET A 1 -13.29 31.01 0.52
N GLU A 2 -13.22 30.06 1.44
CA GLU A 2 -12.16 30.04 2.45
C GLU A 2 -10.82 29.84 1.75
N SER A 3 -9.89 30.77 1.95
CA SER A 3 -8.53 30.65 1.41
C SER A 3 -7.87 29.46 2.11
N SER A 4 -7.79 28.33 1.41
CA SER A 4 -7.03 27.18 1.86
C SER A 4 -5.60 27.64 2.18
N GLN A 5 -5.17 27.50 3.43
CA GLN A 5 -3.84 27.95 3.87
C GLN A 5 -2.75 27.13 3.19
N LYS A 6 -1.70 27.80 2.72
CA LYS A 6 -0.50 27.13 2.18
C LYS A 6 0.12 26.25 3.28
N ARG A 7 0.36 24.99 2.95
CA ARG A 7 1.02 24.03 3.84
C ARG A 7 2.55 24.07 3.66
N SER A 8 3.28 23.66 4.69
CA SER A 8 4.74 23.59 4.60
C SER A 8 5.16 22.50 3.59
N ARG A 9 6.34 22.67 2.98
CA ARG A 9 6.92 21.64 2.09
C ARG A 9 7.09 20.29 2.79
N GLY A 10 7.49 20.30 4.07
CA GLY A 10 7.61 19.07 4.87
C GLY A 10 6.28 18.34 5.05
N PHE A 11 5.17 19.08 5.15
CA PHE A 11 3.83 18.49 5.18
C PHE A 11 3.50 17.76 3.87
N ILE A 12 3.71 18.41 2.72
CA ILE A 12 3.41 17.82 1.41
C ILE A 12 4.26 16.58 1.16
N ILE A 13 5.55 16.61 1.54
CA ILE A 13 6.44 15.46 1.45
C ILE A 13 5.95 14.31 2.35
N GLY A 14 5.78 14.57 3.65
CA GLY A 14 5.39 13.56 4.62
C GLY A 14 4.04 12.92 4.33
N TYR A 15 3.08 13.70 3.86
CA TYR A 15 1.78 13.23 3.42
C TYR A 15 1.86 12.26 2.24
N ASN A 16 2.70 12.57 1.25
CA ASN A 16 2.84 11.76 0.04
C ASN A 16 3.70 10.49 0.25
N LEU A 17 4.40 10.32 1.38
CA LEU A 17 5.23 9.13 1.64
C LEU A 17 4.46 7.80 1.62
N ILE A 18 3.14 7.81 1.89
CA ILE A 18 2.33 6.60 1.78
C ILE A 18 2.38 6.00 0.37
N TYR A 19 2.44 6.84 -0.67
CA TYR A 19 2.50 6.37 -2.06
C TYR A 19 3.81 5.64 -2.36
N LEU A 20 4.92 6.05 -1.74
CA LEU A 20 6.18 5.32 -1.85
C LEU A 20 6.04 3.90 -1.28
N GLY A 21 5.53 3.77 -0.06
CA GLY A 21 5.41 2.46 0.61
C GLY A 21 4.43 1.53 -0.08
N VAL A 22 3.27 2.05 -0.51
CA VAL A 22 2.25 1.24 -1.18
C VAL A 22 2.71 0.82 -2.58
N ASN A 23 3.36 1.69 -3.35
CA ASN A 23 3.89 1.30 -4.66
C ASN A 23 5.10 0.37 -4.56
N TYR A 24 5.94 0.53 -3.52
CA TYR A 24 6.96 -0.45 -3.17
C TYR A 24 6.34 -1.83 -2.94
N LEU A 25 5.27 -1.89 -2.13
CA LEU A 25 4.53 -3.12 -1.86
C LEU A 25 3.94 -3.74 -3.13
N TRP A 26 3.19 -2.97 -3.92
CA TRP A 26 2.48 -3.50 -5.08
C TRP A 26 3.44 -4.06 -6.12
N ILE A 27 4.46 -3.30 -6.52
CA ILE A 27 5.42 -3.77 -7.52
C ILE A 27 6.18 -5.00 -7.03
N SER A 28 6.63 -5.01 -5.78
CA SER A 28 7.32 -6.17 -5.21
C SER A 28 6.43 -7.41 -5.19
N PHE A 29 5.23 -7.25 -4.64
CA PHE A 29 4.35 -8.39 -4.42
C PHE A 29 3.75 -8.90 -5.72
N GLU A 30 3.15 -8.02 -6.52
CA GLU A 30 2.44 -8.43 -7.75
C GLU A 30 3.38 -8.93 -8.85
N THR A 31 4.56 -8.33 -8.97
CA THR A 31 5.45 -8.62 -10.09
C THR A 31 6.48 -9.70 -9.78
N LEU A 32 6.89 -9.85 -8.53
CA LEU A 32 7.96 -10.75 -8.14
C LEU A 32 7.48 -11.87 -7.20
N ILE A 33 6.82 -11.52 -6.07
CA ILE A 33 6.51 -12.49 -5.02
C ILE A 33 5.32 -13.37 -5.41
N LEU A 34 4.22 -12.77 -5.86
CA LEU A 34 2.99 -13.50 -6.20
C LEU A 34 3.20 -14.55 -7.30
N PRO A 35 3.90 -14.27 -8.43
CA PRO A 35 4.22 -15.29 -9.42
C PRO A 35 5.06 -16.43 -8.85
N LEU A 36 6.04 -16.14 -7.99
CA LEU A 36 6.88 -17.16 -7.35
C LEU A 36 6.07 -18.02 -6.37
N GLN A 37 5.18 -17.41 -5.58
CA GLN A 37 4.31 -18.15 -4.67
C GLN A 37 3.39 -19.11 -5.45
N ILE A 38 2.69 -18.61 -6.48
CA ILE A 38 1.79 -19.43 -7.30
C ILE A 38 2.58 -20.54 -7.99
N GLY A 39 3.70 -20.22 -8.63
CA GLY A 39 4.55 -21.22 -9.29
C GLY A 39 5.14 -22.29 -8.36
N SER A 40 5.18 -22.01 -7.04
CA SER A 40 5.63 -23.00 -6.05
C SER A 40 4.57 -24.04 -5.65
N VAL A 41 3.29 -23.80 -5.96
CA VAL A 41 2.16 -24.61 -5.47
C VAL A 41 1.27 -25.18 -6.59
N VAL A 42 1.47 -24.74 -7.84
CA VAL A 42 0.68 -25.21 -8.99
C VAL A 42 1.58 -25.67 -10.14
N PRO A 43 1.09 -26.58 -11.01
CA PRO A 43 1.80 -26.97 -12.23
C PRO A 43 2.03 -25.77 -13.17
N GLU A 44 3.11 -25.80 -13.93
CA GLU A 44 3.46 -24.73 -14.88
C GLU A 44 2.35 -24.48 -15.92
N SER A 45 1.62 -25.52 -16.33
CA SER A 45 0.47 -25.42 -17.23
C SER A 45 -0.64 -24.50 -16.72
N ASP A 46 -0.83 -24.42 -15.41
CA ASP A 46 -1.95 -23.74 -14.78
C ASP A 46 -1.56 -22.37 -14.20
N MET A 47 -0.24 -22.11 -14.12
CA MET A 47 0.33 -20.92 -13.49
C MET A 47 -0.23 -19.61 -14.07
N GLY A 48 -0.27 -19.50 -15.40
CA GLY A 48 -0.74 -18.29 -16.07
C GLY A 48 -2.21 -18.01 -15.81
N LEU A 49 -3.07 -19.06 -15.86
CA LEU A 49 -4.49 -18.93 -15.59
C LEU A 49 -4.74 -18.53 -14.12
N LEU A 50 -4.10 -19.21 -13.18
CA LEU A 50 -4.28 -18.96 -11.75
C LEU A 50 -3.73 -17.58 -11.34
N LEU A 51 -2.57 -17.17 -11.89
CA LEU A 51 -2.05 -15.82 -11.69
C LEU A 51 -3.06 -14.76 -12.18
N GLY A 52 -3.65 -14.96 -13.35
CA GLY A 52 -4.66 -14.06 -13.89
C GLY A 52 -5.91 -13.97 -13.00
N ILE A 53 -6.40 -15.11 -12.49
CA ILE A 53 -7.56 -15.16 -11.58
C ILE A 53 -7.25 -14.44 -10.27
N VAL A 54 -6.12 -14.78 -9.63
CA VAL A 54 -5.71 -14.18 -8.35
C VAL A 54 -5.51 -12.67 -8.51
N ALA A 55 -4.79 -12.23 -9.55
CA ALA A 55 -4.57 -10.82 -9.82
C ALA A 55 -5.88 -10.06 -10.07
N SER A 56 -6.81 -10.64 -10.82
CA SER A 56 -8.10 -10.01 -11.12
C SER A 56 -8.96 -9.85 -9.86
N LEU A 57 -9.09 -10.90 -9.05
CA LEU A 57 -9.86 -10.87 -7.81
C LEU A 57 -9.24 -9.92 -6.78
N GLY A 58 -7.91 -9.91 -6.67
CA GLY A 58 -7.21 -8.98 -5.81
C GLY A 58 -7.40 -7.53 -6.24
N SER A 59 -7.20 -7.22 -7.51
CA SER A 59 -7.41 -5.86 -8.05
C SER A 59 -8.85 -5.39 -7.85
N PHE A 60 -9.83 -6.25 -8.06
CA PHE A 60 -11.24 -5.93 -7.79
C PHE A 60 -11.46 -5.62 -6.30
N SER A 61 -10.89 -6.43 -5.40
CA SER A 61 -10.98 -6.19 -3.96
C SER A 61 -10.30 -4.87 -3.55
N GLY A 62 -9.19 -4.51 -4.21
CA GLY A 62 -8.51 -3.23 -4.03
C GLY A 62 -9.39 -2.04 -4.41
N ILE A 63 -10.09 -2.11 -5.55
CA ILE A 63 -11.05 -1.07 -5.95
C ILE A 63 -12.14 -0.90 -4.89
N VAL A 64 -12.72 -2.02 -4.43
CA VAL A 64 -13.74 -2.01 -3.37
C VAL A 64 -13.17 -1.41 -2.08
N GLY A 65 -11.97 -1.82 -1.66
CA GLY A 65 -11.29 -1.31 -0.47
C GLY A 65 -11.03 0.20 -0.53
N ASN A 66 -10.58 0.69 -1.70
CA ASN A 66 -10.35 2.12 -1.93
C ASN A 66 -11.63 2.94 -1.81
N LEU A 67 -12.67 2.56 -2.57
CA LEU A 67 -13.96 3.27 -2.57
C LEU A 67 -14.65 3.20 -1.21
N ALA A 68 -14.71 2.01 -0.61
CA ALA A 68 -15.34 1.81 0.69
C ALA A 68 -14.65 2.64 1.78
N SER A 69 -13.32 2.67 1.81
CA SER A 69 -12.58 3.43 2.82
C SER A 69 -12.75 4.94 2.66
N GLY A 70 -12.80 5.44 1.43
CA GLY A 70 -13.12 6.84 1.17
C GLY A 70 -14.48 7.22 1.75
N MET A 71 -15.54 6.46 1.37
CA MET A 71 -16.91 6.69 1.86
C MET A 71 -17.04 6.51 3.37
N LEU A 72 -16.45 5.45 3.94
CA LEU A 72 -16.52 5.17 5.37
C LEU A 72 -15.79 6.22 6.19
N SER A 73 -14.61 6.66 5.75
CA SER A 73 -13.84 7.68 6.44
C SER A 73 -14.50 9.06 6.43
N ASP A 74 -15.35 9.34 5.45
CA ASP A 74 -16.14 10.56 5.41
C ASP A 74 -17.36 10.50 6.34
N ARG A 75 -17.99 9.32 6.44
CA ARG A 75 -19.22 9.12 7.20
C ARG A 75 -18.99 8.80 8.68
N PHE A 76 -17.98 8.00 8.99
CA PHE A 76 -17.75 7.50 10.34
C PHE A 76 -16.39 7.99 10.88
N ARG A 77 -16.45 8.60 12.08
CA ARG A 77 -15.24 8.92 12.86
C ARG A 77 -14.92 7.76 13.79
N ILE A 78 -13.69 7.28 13.74
CA ILE A 78 -13.18 6.30 14.69
C ILE A 78 -12.21 7.03 15.63
N GLY A 79 -12.59 7.18 16.91
CA GLY A 79 -11.77 7.89 17.88
C GLY A 79 -11.62 9.38 17.57
N ARG A 80 -10.38 9.91 17.62
CA ARG A 80 -10.08 11.33 17.45
C ARG A 80 -9.85 11.77 15.99
N GLY A 81 -9.97 10.88 15.00
CA GLY A 81 -9.69 11.19 13.60
C GLY A 81 -10.74 10.64 12.63
N LYS A 82 -10.97 11.36 11.52
CA LYS A 82 -11.81 10.84 10.44
C LYS A 82 -11.08 9.76 9.62
N ARG A 83 -9.82 9.98 9.24
CA ARG A 83 -9.09 9.22 8.22
C ARG A 83 -7.88 8.46 8.77
N SER A 84 -7.19 9.02 9.76
CA SER A 84 -6.00 8.38 10.34
C SER A 84 -6.23 6.96 10.87
N PRO A 85 -7.39 6.58 11.46
CA PRO A 85 -7.63 5.20 11.87
C PRO A 85 -7.66 4.22 10.69
N TYR A 86 -8.28 4.61 9.58
CA TYR A 86 -8.37 3.76 8.38
C TYR A 86 -6.99 3.53 7.75
N ILE A 87 -6.15 4.57 7.68
CA ILE A 87 -4.76 4.46 7.26
C ILE A 87 -3.99 3.52 8.20
N SER A 88 -4.16 3.71 9.53
CA SER A 88 -3.49 2.87 10.53
C SER A 88 -3.88 1.41 10.43
N ILE A 89 -5.19 1.12 10.27
CA ILE A 89 -5.71 -0.24 10.11
C ILE A 89 -5.16 -0.86 8.82
N GLY A 90 -5.23 -0.12 7.70
CA GLY A 90 -4.72 -0.60 6.41
C GLY A 90 -3.25 -1.00 6.49
N VAL A 91 -2.40 -0.12 7.01
CA VAL A 91 -0.96 -0.39 7.18
C VAL A 91 -0.71 -1.55 8.15
N ALA A 92 -1.41 -1.60 9.28
CA ALA A 92 -1.22 -2.63 10.29
C ALA A 92 -1.62 -4.02 9.78
N VAL A 93 -2.75 -4.13 9.09
CA VAL A 93 -3.22 -5.42 8.52
C VAL A 93 -2.28 -5.91 7.44
N VAL A 94 -1.84 -5.04 6.52
CA VAL A 94 -0.87 -5.41 5.49
C VAL A 94 0.45 -5.87 6.10
N ALA A 95 0.98 -5.15 7.08
CA ALA A 95 2.22 -5.53 7.75
C ALA A 95 2.07 -6.87 8.48
N ALA A 96 0.96 -7.07 9.19
CA ALA A 96 0.69 -8.33 9.89
C ALA A 96 0.55 -9.52 8.94
N MET A 97 -0.09 -9.31 7.77
CA MET A 97 -0.22 -10.32 6.74
C MET A 97 1.15 -10.72 6.18
N LEU A 98 1.99 -9.73 5.77
CA LEU A 98 3.33 -9.99 5.26
C LEU A 98 4.21 -10.74 6.28
N LEU A 99 4.14 -10.35 7.55
CA LEU A 99 4.85 -11.05 8.62
C LEU A 99 4.29 -12.45 8.86
N GLY A 100 2.98 -12.64 8.76
CA GLY A 100 2.32 -13.94 8.87
C GLY A 100 2.79 -14.92 7.78
N GLU A 101 2.95 -14.47 6.55
CA GLU A 101 3.45 -15.29 5.44
C GLU A 101 4.86 -15.82 5.66
N THR A 102 5.66 -15.21 6.53
CA THR A 102 6.99 -15.71 6.85
C THR A 102 6.97 -17.02 7.66
N LEU A 103 5.84 -17.36 8.29
CA LEU A 103 5.71 -18.47 9.24
C LEU A 103 5.38 -19.81 8.61
N TYR A 104 4.80 -19.81 7.40
CA TYR A 104 4.35 -21.04 6.73
C TYR A 104 4.46 -20.95 5.21
N ARG A 105 4.21 -22.07 4.52
CA ARG A 105 4.09 -22.09 3.06
C ARG A 105 2.60 -22.12 2.71
N PRO A 106 2.06 -21.07 2.07
CA PRO A 106 0.65 -21.00 1.77
C PRO A 106 0.23 -21.97 0.65
N SER A 107 -0.98 -22.50 0.72
CA SER A 107 -1.68 -23.13 -0.39
C SER A 107 -2.21 -22.08 -1.37
N ILE A 108 -2.67 -22.49 -2.56
CA ILE A 108 -3.23 -21.55 -3.56
C ILE A 108 -4.43 -20.74 -3.00
N TYR A 109 -5.24 -21.35 -2.14
CA TYR A 109 -6.37 -20.64 -1.52
C TYR A 109 -5.93 -19.59 -0.51
N GLU A 110 -4.86 -19.88 0.23
CA GLU A 110 -4.28 -18.93 1.19
C GLU A 110 -3.54 -17.80 0.47
N ILE A 111 -2.87 -18.06 -0.66
CA ILE A 111 -2.29 -17.04 -1.53
C ILE A 111 -3.40 -16.10 -2.03
N LEU A 112 -4.51 -16.65 -2.54
CA LEU A 112 -5.64 -15.87 -3.00
C LEU A 112 -6.23 -15.01 -1.88
N ALA A 113 -6.52 -15.62 -0.72
CA ALA A 113 -7.09 -14.92 0.42
C ALA A 113 -6.15 -13.83 0.94
N GLY A 114 -4.86 -14.12 1.08
CA GLY A 114 -3.83 -13.17 1.50
C GLY A 114 -3.71 -12.00 0.53
N TYR A 115 -3.70 -12.27 -0.78
CA TYR A 115 -3.62 -11.23 -1.78
C TYR A 115 -4.87 -10.33 -1.82
N ILE A 116 -6.07 -10.89 -1.64
CA ILE A 116 -7.32 -10.11 -1.47
C ILE A 116 -7.21 -9.20 -0.24
N VAL A 117 -6.71 -9.70 0.88
CA VAL A 117 -6.50 -8.89 2.10
C VAL A 117 -5.48 -7.79 1.84
N LEU A 118 -4.32 -8.13 1.25
CA LEU A 118 -3.27 -7.18 0.91
C LEU A 118 -3.81 -6.03 0.03
N GLN A 119 -4.51 -6.37 -1.04
CA GLN A 119 -5.09 -5.39 -1.95
C GLN A 119 -6.16 -4.53 -1.30
N SER A 120 -7.09 -5.15 -0.55
CA SER A 120 -8.17 -4.40 0.12
C SER A 120 -7.62 -3.39 1.12
N PHE A 121 -6.67 -3.80 1.97
CA PHE A 121 -6.19 -2.96 3.07
C PHE A 121 -5.10 -1.96 2.65
N SER A 122 -4.26 -2.27 1.66
CA SER A 122 -3.34 -1.27 1.09
C SER A 122 -4.12 -0.18 0.35
N ASN A 123 -5.14 -0.56 -0.40
CA ASN A 123 -6.04 0.38 -1.06
C ASN A 123 -6.92 1.15 -0.07
N MET A 124 -7.30 0.58 1.08
CA MET A 124 -7.97 1.29 2.16
C MET A 124 -7.11 2.43 2.70
N ALA A 125 -5.81 2.21 2.88
CA ALA A 125 -4.89 3.27 3.31
C ALA A 125 -4.83 4.42 2.28
N ILE A 126 -4.71 4.10 0.98
CA ILE A 126 -4.68 5.09 -0.10
C ILE A 126 -6.03 5.83 -0.22
N GLY A 127 -7.16 5.12 -0.27
CA GLY A 127 -8.49 5.71 -0.42
C GLY A 127 -8.86 6.67 0.70
N SER A 128 -8.40 6.40 1.92
CA SER A 128 -8.56 7.32 3.06
C SER A 128 -7.60 8.51 3.02
N THR A 129 -6.50 8.44 2.25
CA THR A 129 -5.53 9.51 2.14
C THR A 129 -5.90 10.50 1.03
N GLN A 130 -6.36 10.03 -0.13
CA GLN A 130 -6.65 10.85 -1.30
C GLN A 130 -7.51 12.10 -1.03
N PRO A 131 -8.63 12.03 -0.28
CA PRO A 131 -9.47 13.21 -0.06
C PRO A 131 -8.81 14.29 0.82
N ILE A 132 -7.79 13.94 1.63
CA ILE A 132 -7.08 14.91 2.48
C ILE A 132 -6.43 15.98 1.61
N LEU A 133 -5.88 15.59 0.46
CA LEU A 133 -5.25 16.50 -0.49
C LEU A 133 -6.22 17.58 -0.98
N ALA A 134 -7.43 17.15 -1.36
CA ALA A 134 -8.45 18.05 -1.88
C ALA A 134 -8.94 19.08 -0.82
N GLU A 135 -8.94 18.67 0.46
CA GLU A 135 -9.45 19.51 1.56
C GLU A 135 -8.41 20.50 2.11
N ILE A 136 -7.13 20.16 2.03
CA ILE A 136 -6.08 20.86 2.78
C ILE A 136 -5.20 21.74 1.89
N GLU A 137 -5.03 21.38 0.62
CA GLU A 137 -4.09 22.08 -0.25
C GLU A 137 -4.72 23.26 -1.00
N SER A 138 -3.96 24.37 -1.02
CA SER A 138 -4.27 25.48 -1.91
C SER A 138 -4.16 25.04 -3.38
N HIS A 139 -4.93 25.66 -4.27
CA HIS A 139 -4.87 25.36 -5.71
C HIS A 139 -3.44 25.39 -6.27
N GLU A 140 -2.58 26.31 -5.76
CA GLU A 140 -1.18 26.45 -6.18
C GLU A 140 -0.31 25.24 -5.77
N GLN A 141 -0.62 24.54 -4.68
CA GLN A 141 0.17 23.43 -4.17
C GLN A 141 -0.23 22.07 -4.74
N ARG A 142 -1.40 21.95 -5.33
CA ARG A 142 -1.90 20.69 -5.91
C ARG A 142 -0.97 20.14 -7.00
N GLY A 143 -0.41 21.00 -7.83
CA GLY A 143 0.57 20.59 -8.85
C GLY A 143 1.84 20.02 -8.24
N THR A 144 2.36 20.68 -7.19
CA THR A 144 3.55 20.20 -6.47
C THR A 144 3.28 18.85 -5.79
N SER A 145 2.13 18.72 -5.15
CA SER A 145 1.76 17.48 -4.48
C SER A 145 1.55 16.33 -5.47
N ALA A 146 0.88 16.58 -6.60
CA ALA A 146 0.73 15.59 -7.66
C ALA A 146 2.08 15.15 -8.25
N GLY A 147 3.02 16.10 -8.43
CA GLY A 147 4.38 15.79 -8.85
C GLY A 147 5.14 14.92 -7.85
N LEU A 148 5.03 15.22 -6.55
CA LEU A 148 5.62 14.41 -5.49
C LEU A 148 4.97 13.03 -5.38
N ASN A 149 3.65 12.92 -5.56
CA ASN A 149 2.95 11.65 -5.64
C ASN A 149 3.53 10.78 -6.76
N GLY A 150 3.64 11.32 -7.98
CA GLY A 150 4.26 10.63 -9.11
C GLY A 150 5.71 10.22 -8.84
N LEU A 151 6.50 11.11 -8.24
CA LEU A 151 7.89 10.82 -7.88
C LEU A 151 7.97 9.66 -6.88
N PHE A 152 7.20 9.69 -5.80
CA PHE A 152 7.19 8.62 -4.80
C PHE A 152 6.62 7.30 -5.32
N THR A 153 5.65 7.35 -6.24
CA THR A 153 5.17 6.18 -6.97
C THR A 153 6.31 5.51 -7.75
N LEU A 154 7.05 6.28 -8.53
CA LEU A 154 8.19 5.75 -9.31
C LEU A 154 9.33 5.27 -8.42
N MET A 155 9.65 6.02 -7.35
CA MET A 155 10.67 5.60 -6.39
C MET A 155 10.24 4.31 -5.66
N GLY A 156 8.98 4.20 -5.27
CA GLY A 156 8.44 2.97 -4.67
C GLY A 156 8.56 1.79 -5.61
N ALA A 157 8.22 1.96 -6.89
CA ALA A 157 8.38 0.93 -7.90
C ALA A 157 9.85 0.51 -8.10
N ALA A 158 10.76 1.47 -8.19
CA ALA A 158 12.20 1.19 -8.33
C ALA A 158 12.77 0.44 -7.12
N LEU A 159 12.37 0.85 -5.90
CA LEU A 159 12.71 0.13 -4.67
C LEU A 159 12.10 -1.28 -4.67
N GLY A 160 10.87 -1.42 -5.17
CA GLY A 160 10.17 -2.70 -5.29
C GLY A 160 10.98 -3.70 -6.09
N PHE A 161 11.41 -3.33 -7.28
CA PHE A 161 12.25 -4.20 -8.08
C PHE A 161 13.63 -4.44 -7.45
N GLY A 162 14.33 -3.38 -7.01
CA GLY A 162 15.70 -3.47 -6.56
C GLY A 162 15.84 -4.24 -5.25
N VAL A 163 15.11 -3.83 -4.21
CA VAL A 163 15.22 -4.42 -2.87
C VAL A 163 14.68 -5.85 -2.86
N THR A 164 13.53 -6.08 -3.50
CA THR A 164 12.94 -7.43 -3.53
C THR A 164 13.79 -8.41 -4.32
N SER A 165 14.30 -8.01 -5.50
CA SER A 165 15.21 -8.88 -6.27
C SER A 165 16.50 -9.19 -5.51
N PHE A 166 17.04 -8.23 -4.75
CA PHE A 166 18.20 -8.46 -3.90
C PHE A 166 17.91 -9.54 -2.85
N PHE A 167 16.78 -9.44 -2.13
CA PHE A 167 16.45 -10.43 -1.11
C PHE A 167 16.09 -11.80 -1.70
N LEU A 168 15.39 -11.86 -2.83
CA LEU A 168 15.08 -13.12 -3.52
C LEU A 168 16.33 -13.85 -4.00
N SER A 169 17.41 -13.14 -4.33
CA SER A 169 18.69 -13.71 -4.73
C SER A 169 19.65 -13.96 -3.55
N SER A 170 19.29 -13.54 -2.34
CA SER A 170 20.12 -13.62 -1.15
C SER A 170 19.81 -14.86 -0.30
N PRO A 171 20.72 -15.31 0.59
CA PRO A 171 20.45 -16.42 1.51
C PRO A 171 19.51 -16.03 2.66
N TYR A 172 19.09 -14.77 2.75
CA TYR A 172 18.21 -14.27 3.82
C TYR A 172 16.76 -14.68 3.57
N ARG A 173 16.36 -15.80 4.17
CA ARG A 173 14.99 -16.30 4.07
C ARG A 173 13.98 -15.23 4.49
N ASN A 174 12.96 -15.00 3.67
CA ASN A 174 11.87 -14.03 3.89
C ASN A 174 12.35 -12.58 4.06
N GLY A 175 13.57 -12.24 3.67
CA GLY A 175 14.11 -10.88 3.77
C GLY A 175 13.29 -9.88 2.97
N ASP A 176 12.74 -10.28 1.84
CA ASP A 176 11.81 -9.55 0.99
C ASP A 176 10.53 -9.16 1.74
N LEU A 177 9.86 -10.11 2.41
CA LEU A 177 8.64 -9.85 3.19
C LEU A 177 8.89 -8.94 4.40
N TYR A 178 10.02 -9.12 5.10
CA TYR A 178 10.41 -8.22 6.19
C TYR A 178 10.68 -6.81 5.68
N ALA A 179 11.37 -6.66 4.55
CA ALA A 179 11.64 -5.36 3.96
C ALA A 179 10.35 -4.65 3.51
N LEU A 180 9.40 -5.39 2.93
CA LEU A 180 8.08 -4.88 2.57
C LEU A 180 7.29 -4.41 3.79
N ALA A 181 7.22 -5.24 4.83
CA ALA A 181 6.55 -4.88 6.08
C ALA A 181 7.15 -3.62 6.71
N ALA A 182 8.48 -3.52 6.75
CA ALA A 182 9.17 -2.33 7.23
C ALA A 182 8.87 -1.09 6.38
N GLY A 183 8.88 -1.21 5.07
CA GLY A 183 8.62 -0.13 4.12
C GLY A 183 7.21 0.45 4.24
N ILE A 184 6.19 -0.42 4.31
CA ILE A 184 4.79 0.02 4.46
C ILE A 184 4.54 0.65 5.84
N VAL A 185 5.12 0.10 6.91
CA VAL A 185 5.02 0.67 8.25
C VAL A 185 5.70 2.02 8.32
N PHE A 186 6.93 2.15 7.81
CA PHE A 186 7.65 3.42 7.81
C PHE A 186 6.87 4.52 7.08
N SER A 187 6.43 4.25 5.85
CA SER A 187 5.69 5.22 5.04
C SER A 187 4.34 5.58 5.68
N GLY A 188 3.62 4.60 6.22
CA GLY A 188 2.36 4.80 6.93
C GLY A 188 2.53 5.65 8.19
N LEU A 189 3.53 5.36 9.02
CA LEU A 189 3.82 6.14 10.23
C LEU A 189 4.23 7.58 9.90
N ALA A 190 5.06 7.79 8.87
CA ALA A 190 5.45 9.12 8.43
C ALA A 190 4.24 9.95 7.97
N THR A 191 3.35 9.34 7.20
CA THR A 191 2.10 9.97 6.76
C THR A 191 1.17 10.28 7.93
N LEU A 192 0.97 9.32 8.85
CA LEU A 192 0.13 9.50 10.05
C LEU A 192 0.66 10.60 10.96
N PHE A 193 1.98 10.64 11.18
CA PHE A 193 2.61 11.70 11.97
C PHE A 193 2.40 13.08 11.35
N THR A 194 2.49 13.16 10.02
CA THR A 194 2.26 14.40 9.28
C THR A 194 0.81 14.88 9.41
N ILE A 195 -0.17 13.96 9.26
CA ILE A 195 -1.60 14.27 9.36
C ILE A 195 -2.00 14.66 10.80
N ARG A 196 -1.40 14.02 11.82
CA ARG A 196 -1.74 14.31 13.24
C ARG A 196 -1.22 15.65 13.74
N ARG A 197 -0.29 16.28 13.03
CA ARG A 197 0.21 17.63 13.35
C ARG A 197 -0.68 18.75 12.81
N MET A 198 -1.81 18.42 12.21
CA MET A 198 -2.88 19.37 11.84
C MET A 198 -3.81 19.65 13.00
#